data_a29cc79235d644c3bb7f9e0a3d8c1fd7
#
_entry.id   a29cc79235d644c3bb7f9e0a3d8c1fd7
#
_cell.length_a   1.000
_cell.length_b   1.000
_cell.length_c   1.000
_cell.angle_alpha   90.00
_cell.angle_beta   90.00
_cell.angle_gamma   90.00
#
_symmetry.space_group_name_H-M   'P 1'
#
loop_
_entity.id
_entity.type
_entity.pdbx_description
1 polymer ?
#
loop_
_entity_poly.entity_id
_entity_poly.type
_entity_poly.pdbx_seq_one_letter_code
_entity_poly.pdbx_strand_id
1 'polypeptide(L)'
;MAVAARVLLAVTVLCGLAVGRGWGLNRSFQTLAGRIIGGRNASILEFPYQVSLQRKYIIGNGGSHFCGGSIIDARHVLTAGHCLYPYRQTLSRVIVSAGMTNVRDFDDPNLQTQAAEAAFIHDGFDNDKLTYDIGILRVAGSFSLDGTYVAPIALQNDTPPAGSICTITGWGYVEQDEYYVLPAILQAVDLPLILTKECAEMYVDYDNPDNEVREDNICAGLEEGGKDSCNGDSGGPMTCGGLLTGLVSWGHDICGIPGYPGVYTSVPYYADWIAGTLAASYAELSLNRLQP
;
A
#
# COMPACT_ATOMS: atom_id res chain seq x y z
N MET A 1 62.17 1.49 55.02
CA MET A 1 61.54 1.45 56.32
C MET A 1 60.57 2.60 56.37
N ALA A 2 59.25 2.40 56.22
CA ALA A 2 58.18 3.29 56.61
C ALA A 2 56.88 2.53 56.54
N VAL A 3 56.19 2.46 57.65
CA VAL A 3 55.02 1.66 57.97
C VAL A 3 53.76 2.35 57.45
N ALA A 4 52.91 1.63 56.72
CA ALA A 4 51.63 2.08 56.26
C ALA A 4 50.57 1.94 57.37
N ALA A 5 49.88 3.04 57.74
CA ALA A 5 48.76 3.03 58.62
C ALA A 5 47.44 2.93 57.83
N ARG A 6 46.67 1.90 58.05
CA ARG A 6 45.29 1.74 57.55
C ARG A 6 44.31 2.50 58.49
N VAL A 7 43.52 3.41 57.92
CA VAL A 7 42.38 4.00 58.58
C VAL A 7 41.12 3.30 58.04
N LEU A 8 40.39 2.59 58.88
CA LEU A 8 39.05 2.05 58.63
C LEU A 8 38.03 3.18 58.96
N LEU A 9 37.28 3.65 57.99
CA LEU A 9 36.08 4.44 58.23
C LEU A 9 34.86 3.54 58.18
N ALA A 10 34.21 3.40 59.34
CA ALA A 10 32.90 2.75 59.46
C ALA A 10 31.81 3.76 59.07
N VAL A 11 31.03 3.45 58.05
CA VAL A 11 29.83 4.20 57.67
C VAL A 11 28.59 3.46 58.23
N THR A 12 27.99 4.04 59.23
CA THR A 12 26.69 3.60 59.75
C THR A 12 25.57 4.06 58.82
N VAL A 13 24.85 3.11 58.22
CA VAL A 13 23.64 3.38 57.44
C VAL A 13 22.45 3.45 58.36
N LEU A 14 21.88 4.65 58.52
CA LEU A 14 20.58 4.88 59.12
C LEU A 14 19.47 4.50 58.12
N CYS A 15 18.72 3.46 58.45
CA CYS A 15 17.52 3.05 57.73
C CYS A 15 16.35 3.99 58.12
N GLY A 16 16.06 4.97 57.24
CA GLY A 16 14.87 5.81 57.35
C GLY A 16 13.70 5.17 56.57
N LEU A 17 12.67 4.71 57.30
CA LEU A 17 11.40 4.27 56.74
C LEU A 17 10.62 5.50 56.22
N ALA A 18 10.71 5.81 54.92
CA ALA A 18 9.80 6.72 54.26
C ALA A 18 8.63 5.93 53.66
N VAL A 19 7.46 6.03 54.28
CA VAL A 19 6.19 5.57 53.73
C VAL A 19 5.79 6.51 52.60
N GLY A 20 6.24 6.21 51.40
CA GLY A 20 5.84 6.89 50.16
C GLY A 20 4.51 6.33 49.66
N ARG A 21 3.45 7.14 49.70
CA ARG A 21 2.19 6.88 48.97
C ARG A 21 2.48 6.70 47.51
N GLY A 22 2.33 5.47 47.03
CA GLY A 22 2.42 5.16 45.61
C GLY A 22 1.28 5.80 44.83
N TRP A 23 1.59 6.83 44.07
CA TRP A 23 0.77 7.27 42.95
C TRP A 23 1.00 6.29 41.82
N GLY A 24 0.15 5.30 41.70
CA GLY A 24 0.07 4.42 40.56
C GLY A 24 -0.37 5.22 39.36
N LEU A 25 0.58 5.75 38.62
CA LEU A 25 0.35 6.09 37.19
C LEU A 25 0.23 4.78 36.42
N ASN A 26 -0.99 4.24 36.40
CA ASN A 26 -1.39 3.24 35.43
C ASN A 26 -1.39 3.94 34.07
N ARG A 27 -0.21 4.14 33.44
CA ARG A 27 -0.11 4.29 32.01
C ARG A 27 -0.38 2.91 31.46
N SER A 28 -1.64 2.65 31.12
CA SER A 28 -1.97 1.65 30.13
C SER A 28 -1.26 2.11 28.86
N PHE A 29 -0.10 1.51 28.56
CA PHE A 29 0.40 1.44 27.22
C PHE A 29 -0.64 0.62 26.43
N GLN A 30 -1.64 1.30 25.87
CA GLN A 30 -2.30 0.77 24.71
C GLN A 30 -1.18 0.69 23.66
N THR A 31 -0.68 -0.52 23.45
CA THR A 31 0.03 -0.86 22.23
C THR A 31 -0.94 -0.53 21.10
N LEU A 32 -0.75 0.62 20.48
CA LEU A 32 -1.30 0.92 19.19
C LEU A 32 -0.64 -0.11 18.26
N ALA A 33 -1.34 -1.24 18.04
CA ALA A 33 -0.91 -2.23 17.09
C ALA A 33 -0.83 -1.53 15.74
N GLY A 34 0.37 -1.51 15.16
CA GLY A 34 0.69 -0.83 13.93
C GLY A 34 -0.17 -1.31 12.76
N ARG A 35 -0.52 -0.37 11.92
CA ARG A 35 -1.41 -0.53 10.74
C ARG A 35 -0.84 0.37 9.68
N ILE A 36 -1.17 0.24 8.35
CA ILE A 36 -0.92 1.33 7.39
C ILE A 36 -0.70 2.57 8.22
N ILE A 37 0.41 3.25 8.17
CA ILE A 37 0.83 4.17 9.25
C ILE A 37 -0.37 5.01 9.72
N GLY A 38 -0.73 4.88 11.01
CA GLY A 38 -1.91 5.55 11.60
C GLY A 38 -3.29 5.11 11.09
N GLY A 39 -3.38 3.98 10.37
CA GLY A 39 -4.62 3.44 9.82
C GLY A 39 -5.42 2.58 10.80
N ARG A 40 -6.35 1.78 10.27
CA ARG A 40 -7.21 0.83 10.99
C ARG A 40 -7.27 -0.52 10.28
N ASN A 41 -7.65 -1.58 11.01
CA ASN A 41 -8.07 -2.82 10.37
C ASN A 41 -9.31 -2.57 9.51
N ALA A 42 -9.33 -3.20 8.35
CA ALA A 42 -10.43 -3.16 7.40
C ALA A 42 -10.84 -4.57 7.00
N SER A 43 -12.01 -4.69 6.41
CA SER A 43 -12.54 -5.93 5.87
C SER A 43 -12.64 -5.84 4.35
N ILE A 44 -12.47 -6.96 3.67
CA ILE A 44 -12.71 -7.06 2.23
C ILE A 44 -14.17 -6.69 1.86
N LEU A 45 -15.11 -6.83 2.80
CA LEU A 45 -16.49 -6.42 2.61
C LEU A 45 -16.66 -4.90 2.46
N GLU A 46 -15.72 -4.12 3.01
CA GLU A 46 -15.68 -2.65 2.82
C GLU A 46 -15.05 -2.29 1.46
N PHE A 47 -14.12 -3.10 0.98
CA PHE A 47 -13.28 -2.84 -0.20
C PHE A 47 -13.20 -4.06 -1.14
N PRO A 48 -14.32 -4.56 -1.67
CA PRO A 48 -14.37 -5.82 -2.40
C PRO A 48 -13.61 -5.82 -3.74
N TYR A 49 -13.12 -4.67 -4.16
CA TYR A 49 -12.25 -4.48 -5.33
C TYR A 49 -10.77 -4.67 -5.03
N GLN A 50 -10.37 -4.70 -3.73
CA GLN A 50 -8.98 -4.85 -3.33
C GLN A 50 -8.45 -6.22 -3.71
N VAL A 51 -7.29 -6.26 -4.36
CA VAL A 51 -6.56 -7.49 -4.63
C VAL A 51 -5.13 -7.42 -4.09
N SER A 52 -4.57 -8.62 -3.88
CA SER A 52 -3.16 -8.83 -3.58
C SER A 52 -2.48 -9.43 -4.79
N LEU A 53 -1.47 -8.74 -5.33
CA LEU A 53 -0.53 -9.30 -6.29
C LEU A 53 0.52 -10.09 -5.52
N GLN A 54 0.66 -11.37 -5.85
CA GLN A 54 1.51 -12.28 -5.10
C GLN A 54 2.50 -13.00 -6.01
N ARG A 55 3.72 -13.15 -5.52
CA ARG A 55 4.68 -14.05 -6.13
C ARG A 55 4.37 -15.48 -5.68
N LYS A 56 3.92 -16.31 -6.62
CA LYS A 56 3.52 -17.69 -6.39
C LYS A 56 4.61 -18.49 -5.66
N TYR A 57 4.23 -19.26 -4.66
CA TYR A 57 5.13 -20.22 -4.01
C TYR A 57 5.53 -21.34 -4.97
N ILE A 58 6.73 -21.87 -4.79
CA ILE A 58 7.23 -23.01 -5.58
C ILE A 58 6.53 -24.30 -5.13
N ILE A 59 6.19 -24.41 -3.85
CA ILE A 59 5.53 -25.56 -3.22
C ILE A 59 4.37 -25.06 -2.39
N GLY A 60 3.20 -25.68 -2.51
CA GLY A 60 1.98 -25.33 -1.78
C GLY A 60 1.08 -24.35 -2.53
N ASN A 61 0.04 -23.88 -1.85
CA ASN A 61 -0.94 -22.93 -2.37
C ASN A 61 -0.55 -21.50 -2.01
N GLY A 62 -1.02 -20.51 -2.81
CA GLY A 62 -0.83 -19.10 -2.54
C GLY A 62 0.53 -18.55 -2.96
N GLY A 63 0.88 -17.38 -2.41
CA GLY A 63 2.08 -16.65 -2.76
C GLY A 63 2.46 -15.61 -1.70
N SER A 64 3.59 -14.96 -1.92
CA SER A 64 4.05 -13.83 -1.11
C SER A 64 3.54 -12.54 -1.71
N HIS A 65 2.78 -11.78 -0.95
CA HIS A 65 2.30 -10.44 -1.30
C HIS A 65 3.48 -9.51 -1.63
N PHE A 66 3.33 -8.70 -2.68
CA PHE A 66 4.32 -7.69 -3.04
C PHE A 66 3.73 -6.35 -3.49
N CYS A 67 2.47 -6.34 -3.97
CA CYS A 67 1.75 -5.15 -4.41
C CYS A 67 0.24 -5.34 -4.20
N GLY A 68 -0.47 -4.23 -4.13
CA GLY A 68 -1.91 -4.17 -4.24
C GLY A 68 -2.39 -3.96 -5.68
N GLY A 69 -3.69 -3.90 -5.85
CA GLY A 69 -4.36 -3.56 -7.10
C GLY A 69 -5.86 -3.46 -6.91
N SER A 70 -6.57 -3.05 -7.96
CA SER A 70 -8.02 -2.84 -7.96
C SER A 70 -8.68 -3.59 -9.11
N ILE A 71 -9.68 -4.41 -8.81
CA ILE A 71 -10.52 -5.03 -9.85
C ILE A 71 -11.29 -3.93 -10.57
N ILE A 72 -11.12 -3.80 -11.88
CA ILE A 72 -11.87 -2.86 -12.73
C ILE A 72 -12.90 -3.56 -13.60
N ASP A 73 -12.72 -4.86 -13.86
CA ASP A 73 -13.71 -5.78 -14.42
C ASP A 73 -13.36 -7.23 -14.08
N ALA A 74 -14.11 -8.21 -14.61
CA ALA A 74 -13.92 -9.63 -14.26
C ALA A 74 -12.53 -10.20 -14.62
N ARG A 75 -11.78 -9.55 -15.50
CA ARG A 75 -10.48 -10.04 -15.98
C ARG A 75 -9.32 -9.06 -15.84
N HIS A 76 -9.60 -7.82 -15.45
CA HIS A 76 -8.57 -6.77 -15.42
C HIS A 76 -8.44 -6.17 -14.01
N VAL A 77 -7.19 -6.00 -13.63
CA VAL A 77 -6.76 -5.35 -12.38
C VAL A 77 -5.91 -4.15 -12.75
N LEU A 78 -6.27 -2.97 -12.25
CA LEU A 78 -5.48 -1.75 -12.35
C LEU A 78 -4.50 -1.70 -11.19
N THR A 79 -3.22 -1.41 -11.47
CA THR A 79 -2.13 -1.36 -10.49
C THR A 79 -1.02 -0.43 -10.99
N ALA A 80 0.05 -0.27 -10.23
CA ALA A 80 1.22 0.51 -10.65
C ALA A 80 2.08 -0.24 -11.68
N GLY A 81 2.73 0.49 -12.56
CA GLY A 81 3.65 -0.05 -13.57
C GLY A 81 4.83 -0.76 -12.94
N HIS A 82 5.42 -0.18 -11.88
CA HIS A 82 6.55 -0.76 -11.16
C HIS A 82 6.24 -2.11 -10.51
N CYS A 83 4.97 -2.40 -10.20
CA CYS A 83 4.54 -3.70 -9.71
C CYS A 83 4.63 -4.80 -10.78
N LEU A 84 4.39 -4.45 -12.04
CA LEU A 84 4.36 -5.39 -13.14
C LEU A 84 5.71 -5.53 -13.86
N TYR A 85 6.49 -4.45 -13.91
CA TYR A 85 7.73 -4.36 -14.68
C TYR A 85 8.75 -5.45 -14.36
N PRO A 86 9.01 -5.82 -13.08
CA PRO A 86 9.94 -6.90 -12.75
C PRO A 86 9.49 -8.28 -13.27
N TYR A 87 8.19 -8.45 -13.49
CA TYR A 87 7.58 -9.74 -13.87
C TYR A 87 7.20 -9.81 -15.34
N ARG A 88 7.44 -8.78 -16.17
CA ARG A 88 7.03 -8.72 -17.58
C ARG A 88 7.49 -9.90 -18.44
N GLN A 89 8.58 -10.57 -18.04
CA GLN A 89 9.09 -11.78 -18.71
C GLN A 89 8.77 -13.07 -17.93
N THR A 90 8.16 -12.98 -16.75
CA THR A 90 7.91 -14.09 -15.82
C THR A 90 6.53 -14.03 -15.18
N LEU A 91 5.52 -13.57 -15.96
CA LEU A 91 4.14 -13.42 -15.46
C LEU A 91 3.55 -14.71 -14.88
N SER A 92 3.98 -15.89 -15.37
CA SER A 92 3.57 -17.19 -14.81
C SER A 92 3.89 -17.36 -13.33
N ARG A 93 4.76 -16.50 -12.78
CA ARG A 93 5.09 -16.47 -11.34
C ARG A 93 4.19 -15.55 -10.52
N VAL A 94 3.29 -14.82 -11.17
CA VAL A 94 2.37 -13.87 -10.53
C VAL A 94 0.98 -14.46 -10.45
N ILE A 95 0.39 -14.40 -9.27
CA ILE A 95 -1.02 -14.68 -9.03
C ILE A 95 -1.69 -13.45 -8.42
N VAL A 96 -2.98 -13.32 -8.69
CA VAL A 96 -3.85 -12.27 -8.15
C VAL A 96 -4.87 -12.92 -7.23
N SER A 97 -4.88 -12.51 -5.99
CA SER A 97 -5.79 -13.02 -4.96
C SER A 97 -6.80 -11.95 -4.55
N ALA A 98 -8.08 -12.29 -4.60
CA ALA A 98 -9.23 -11.43 -4.28
C ALA A 98 -10.14 -12.12 -3.25
N GLY A 99 -11.04 -11.37 -2.61
CA GLY A 99 -12.09 -11.92 -1.74
C GLY A 99 -11.63 -12.25 -0.32
N MET A 100 -10.43 -11.85 0.09
CA MET A 100 -9.85 -12.17 1.39
C MET A 100 -9.56 -10.91 2.22
N THR A 101 -9.84 -10.96 3.50
CA THR A 101 -9.41 -9.95 4.47
C THR A 101 -7.99 -10.24 4.99
N ASN A 102 -7.67 -11.51 5.21
CA ASN A 102 -6.36 -11.97 5.67
C ASN A 102 -5.55 -12.48 4.47
N VAL A 103 -4.49 -11.76 4.09
CA VAL A 103 -3.64 -12.07 2.93
C VAL A 103 -2.86 -13.39 3.08
N ARG A 104 -2.83 -13.97 4.28
CA ARG A 104 -2.16 -15.24 4.60
C ARG A 104 -3.13 -16.40 4.79
N ASP A 105 -4.42 -16.16 4.71
CA ASP A 105 -5.46 -17.21 4.82
C ASP A 105 -5.79 -17.73 3.42
N PHE A 106 -5.07 -18.77 3.02
CA PHE A 106 -5.28 -19.42 1.72
C PHE A 106 -6.43 -20.45 1.74
N ASP A 107 -7.07 -20.66 2.88
CA ASP A 107 -8.22 -21.54 3.08
C ASP A 107 -9.54 -20.75 3.22
N ASP A 108 -9.49 -19.39 3.09
CA ASP A 108 -10.71 -18.55 3.11
C ASP A 108 -11.68 -19.01 2.00
N PRO A 109 -12.93 -19.35 2.33
CA PRO A 109 -13.90 -19.85 1.36
C PRO A 109 -14.25 -18.83 0.26
N ASN A 110 -14.00 -17.55 0.48
CA ASN A 110 -14.28 -16.48 -0.48
C ASN A 110 -13.07 -16.13 -1.33
N LEU A 111 -11.90 -16.70 -1.01
CA LEU A 111 -10.67 -16.45 -1.76
C LEU A 111 -10.81 -16.91 -3.21
N GLN A 112 -10.56 -16.01 -4.12
CA GLN A 112 -10.42 -16.28 -5.54
C GLN A 112 -9.00 -15.96 -5.99
N THR A 113 -8.28 -16.94 -6.53
CA THR A 113 -6.91 -16.78 -7.03
C THR A 113 -6.89 -17.02 -8.53
N GLN A 114 -6.36 -16.07 -9.28
CA GLN A 114 -6.18 -16.13 -10.72
C GLN A 114 -4.71 -16.01 -11.10
N ALA A 115 -4.25 -16.75 -12.11
CA ALA A 115 -2.91 -16.56 -12.66
C ALA A 115 -2.87 -15.30 -13.53
N ALA A 116 -1.75 -14.58 -13.50
CA ALA A 116 -1.50 -13.50 -14.45
C ALA A 116 -1.31 -14.06 -15.87
N GLU A 117 -1.95 -13.42 -16.86
CA GLU A 117 -1.91 -13.80 -18.28
C GLU A 117 -1.15 -12.77 -19.10
N ALA A 118 -1.49 -11.50 -18.98
CA ALA A 118 -0.85 -10.40 -19.71
C ALA A 118 -0.69 -9.17 -18.80
N ALA A 119 0.38 -8.42 -19.01
CA ALA A 119 0.64 -7.15 -18.35
C ALA A 119 0.79 -6.05 -19.38
N PHE A 120 0.01 -4.99 -19.23
CA PHE A 120 0.04 -3.79 -20.03
C PHE A 120 0.60 -2.67 -19.14
N ILE A 121 1.82 -2.24 -19.41
CA ILE A 121 2.49 -1.15 -18.70
C ILE A 121 2.51 0.03 -19.64
N HIS A 122 2.32 1.25 -19.12
CA HIS A 122 2.35 2.45 -19.95
C HIS A 122 3.71 2.57 -20.68
N ASP A 123 3.68 2.90 -21.98
CA ASP A 123 4.89 2.92 -22.81
C ASP A 123 5.96 3.93 -22.34
N GLY A 124 5.53 4.99 -21.67
CA GLY A 124 6.40 6.00 -21.07
C GLY A 124 6.92 5.65 -19.67
N PHE A 125 6.58 4.47 -19.13
CA PHE A 125 7.00 4.08 -17.78
C PHE A 125 8.53 4.03 -17.66
N ASP A 126 9.07 4.73 -16.68
CA ASP A 126 10.48 4.70 -16.29
C ASP A 126 10.58 4.14 -14.87
N ASN A 127 11.26 3.00 -14.71
CA ASN A 127 11.36 2.30 -13.44
C ASN A 127 12.25 3.03 -12.41
N ASP A 128 13.18 3.83 -12.86
CA ASP A 128 14.12 4.53 -11.97
C ASP A 128 13.49 5.83 -11.45
N LYS A 129 12.66 6.47 -12.29
CA LYS A 129 12.00 7.74 -11.96
C LYS A 129 10.55 7.57 -11.51
N LEU A 130 9.98 6.39 -11.63
CA LEU A 130 8.57 6.08 -11.36
C LEU A 130 7.60 7.03 -12.08
N THR A 131 7.96 7.48 -13.30
CA THR A 131 7.10 8.28 -14.16
C THR A 131 6.16 7.38 -14.96
N TYR A 132 4.95 7.85 -15.24
CA TYR A 132 3.90 7.07 -15.92
C TYR A 132 3.66 5.71 -15.24
N ASP A 133 3.65 5.71 -13.93
CA ASP A 133 3.61 4.50 -13.09
C ASP A 133 2.21 3.89 -13.01
N ILE A 134 1.77 3.35 -14.13
CA ILE A 134 0.46 2.70 -14.29
C ILE A 134 0.57 1.43 -15.13
N GLY A 135 -0.23 0.42 -14.77
CA GLY A 135 -0.31 -0.83 -15.49
C GLY A 135 -1.64 -1.54 -15.29
N ILE A 136 -2.04 -2.32 -16.29
CA ILE A 136 -3.21 -3.20 -16.24
C ILE A 136 -2.71 -4.64 -16.31
N LEU A 137 -3.13 -5.46 -15.35
CA LEU A 137 -2.88 -6.90 -15.34
C LEU A 137 -4.15 -7.64 -15.78
N ARG A 138 -4.08 -8.41 -16.87
CA ARG A 138 -5.13 -9.34 -17.27
C ARG A 138 -4.87 -10.71 -16.65
N VAL A 139 -5.92 -11.29 -16.06
CA VAL A 139 -5.86 -12.64 -15.49
C VAL A 139 -6.31 -13.69 -16.51
N ALA A 140 -5.78 -14.92 -16.38
CA ALA A 140 -6.05 -16.03 -17.30
C ALA A 140 -7.50 -16.50 -17.25
N GLY A 141 -8.11 -16.53 -16.06
CA GLY A 141 -9.53 -16.81 -15.87
C GLY A 141 -10.38 -15.55 -15.78
N SER A 142 -11.41 -15.62 -14.96
CA SER A 142 -12.25 -14.48 -14.60
C SER A 142 -12.57 -14.56 -13.11
N PHE A 143 -12.63 -13.42 -12.46
CA PHE A 143 -13.20 -13.33 -11.12
C PHE A 143 -14.72 -13.51 -11.19
N SER A 144 -15.28 -14.24 -10.24
CA SER A 144 -16.72 -14.27 -9.99
C SER A 144 -17.08 -13.02 -9.22
N LEU A 145 -17.72 -12.07 -9.87
CA LEU A 145 -18.12 -10.80 -9.28
C LEU A 145 -19.42 -11.00 -8.50
N ASP A 146 -19.31 -11.33 -7.20
CA ASP A 146 -20.46 -11.58 -6.33
C ASP A 146 -21.06 -10.30 -5.71
N GLY A 147 -20.37 -9.18 -5.88
CA GLY A 147 -20.77 -7.87 -5.36
C GLY A 147 -20.58 -7.69 -3.85
N THR A 148 -20.07 -8.71 -3.16
CA THR A 148 -19.90 -8.70 -1.70
C THR A 148 -18.45 -8.86 -1.28
N TYR A 149 -17.81 -9.95 -1.71
CA TYR A 149 -16.40 -10.23 -1.43
C TYR A 149 -15.49 -9.85 -2.58
N VAL A 150 -16.04 -9.91 -3.81
CA VAL A 150 -15.32 -9.57 -5.04
C VAL A 150 -16.23 -8.74 -5.94
N ALA A 151 -15.85 -7.48 -6.16
CA ALA A 151 -16.57 -6.54 -6.99
C ALA A 151 -15.62 -5.60 -7.73
N PRO A 152 -15.97 -5.12 -8.93
CA PRO A 152 -15.18 -4.09 -9.59
C PRO A 152 -15.44 -2.72 -8.95
N ILE A 153 -14.46 -1.82 -9.07
CA ILE A 153 -14.62 -0.41 -8.71
C ILE A 153 -14.72 0.44 -9.98
N ALA A 154 -15.60 1.44 -9.94
CA ALA A 154 -15.68 2.43 -11.00
C ALA A 154 -14.52 3.44 -10.89
N LEU A 155 -14.04 3.92 -12.04
CA LEU A 155 -12.94 4.87 -12.14
C LEU A 155 -13.46 6.29 -11.94
N GLN A 156 -12.66 7.13 -11.29
CA GLN A 156 -12.90 8.56 -11.17
C GLN A 156 -12.59 9.24 -12.51
N ASN A 157 -13.49 10.14 -12.95
CA ASN A 157 -13.31 10.86 -14.22
C ASN A 157 -12.52 12.17 -14.04
N ASP A 158 -12.72 12.85 -12.90
CA ASP A 158 -12.09 14.13 -12.60
C ASP A 158 -11.37 14.08 -11.25
N THR A 159 -10.23 14.73 -11.13
CA THR A 159 -9.52 14.80 -9.86
C THR A 159 -10.36 15.60 -8.84
N PRO A 160 -10.71 15.00 -7.68
CA PRO A 160 -11.44 15.72 -6.64
C PRO A 160 -10.63 16.92 -6.11
N PRO A 161 -11.27 17.95 -5.56
CA PRO A 161 -10.58 19.12 -5.05
C PRO A 161 -9.70 18.77 -3.84
N ALA A 162 -8.63 19.54 -3.62
CA ALA A 162 -7.79 19.44 -2.43
C ALA A 162 -8.66 19.54 -1.16
N GLY A 163 -8.27 18.79 -0.13
CA GLY A 163 -9.04 18.60 1.11
C GLY A 163 -10.11 17.52 1.02
N SER A 164 -10.41 16.95 -0.16
CA SER A 164 -11.26 15.76 -0.26
C SER A 164 -10.64 14.60 0.48
N ILE A 165 -11.43 13.94 1.33
CA ILE A 165 -10.95 12.75 2.05
C ILE A 165 -11.01 11.53 1.14
N CYS A 166 -9.87 10.86 1.02
CA CYS A 166 -9.73 9.62 0.26
C CYS A 166 -9.25 8.51 1.16
N THR A 167 -9.73 7.29 0.91
CA THR A 167 -9.33 6.09 1.65
C THR A 167 -8.32 5.30 0.83
N ILE A 168 -7.20 4.99 1.46
CA ILE A 168 -6.16 4.11 0.92
C ILE A 168 -6.24 2.77 1.64
N THR A 169 -6.14 1.66 0.90
CA THR A 169 -6.22 0.31 1.48
C THR A 169 -5.11 -0.60 0.97
N GLY A 170 -4.66 -1.52 1.84
CA GLY A 170 -3.64 -2.49 1.46
C GLY A 170 -3.12 -3.33 2.62
N TRP A 171 -2.07 -4.11 2.33
CA TRP A 171 -1.35 -4.96 3.29
C TRP A 171 0.12 -4.55 3.41
N GLY A 172 0.43 -3.28 3.11
CA GLY A 172 1.78 -2.72 3.29
C GLY A 172 2.21 -2.62 4.74
N TYR A 173 3.46 -2.29 4.95
CA TYR A 173 4.04 -2.19 6.30
C TYR A 173 3.25 -1.21 7.18
N VAL A 174 3.11 -1.60 8.43
CA VAL A 174 2.30 -0.88 9.43
C VAL A 174 3.14 -0.20 10.50
N GLU A 175 4.40 -0.56 10.59
CA GLU A 175 5.42 0.03 11.49
C GLU A 175 6.76 0.04 10.76
N GLN A 176 7.54 1.09 10.97
CA GLN A 176 8.91 1.23 10.48
C GLN A 176 9.91 1.15 11.64
N ASP A 177 9.70 0.20 12.55
CA ASP A 177 10.69 -0.18 13.56
C ASP A 177 11.75 -1.13 12.96
N GLU A 178 12.71 -1.59 13.78
CA GLU A 178 13.77 -2.54 13.36
C GLU A 178 13.26 -3.81 12.66
N TYR A 179 11.94 -4.09 12.72
CA TYR A 179 11.29 -5.26 12.12
C TYR A 179 10.11 -4.83 11.25
N TYR A 180 10.32 -4.73 9.94
CA TYR A 180 9.26 -4.52 8.95
C TYR A 180 8.24 -5.65 8.98
N VAL A 181 7.07 -5.42 9.55
CA VAL A 181 6.00 -6.42 9.64
C VAL A 181 4.88 -6.10 8.66
N LEU A 182 4.69 -6.96 7.66
CA LEU A 182 3.48 -6.93 6.84
C LEU A 182 2.30 -7.43 7.66
N PRO A 183 1.20 -6.67 7.78
CA PRO A 183 -0.01 -7.12 8.45
C PRO A 183 -0.63 -8.28 7.67
N ALA A 184 -1.24 -9.22 8.40
CA ALA A 184 -2.05 -10.25 7.75
C ALA A 184 -3.42 -9.70 7.34
N ILE A 185 -4.00 -8.81 8.14
CA ILE A 185 -5.33 -8.22 7.96
C ILE A 185 -5.23 -6.96 7.11
N LEU A 186 -6.18 -6.80 6.16
CA LEU A 186 -6.31 -5.60 5.35
C LEU A 186 -6.37 -4.34 6.23
N GLN A 187 -5.69 -3.30 5.81
CA GLN A 187 -5.64 -2.01 6.49
C GLN A 187 -6.30 -0.93 5.65
N ALA A 188 -6.76 0.13 6.30
CA ALA A 188 -7.29 1.33 5.65
C ALA A 188 -6.85 2.59 6.40
N VAL A 189 -6.58 3.66 5.65
CA VAL A 189 -6.31 5.01 6.18
C VAL A 189 -7.05 6.05 5.38
N ASP A 190 -7.58 7.06 6.07
CA ASP A 190 -8.23 8.20 5.45
C ASP A 190 -7.29 9.40 5.48
N LEU A 191 -7.04 9.99 4.30
CA LEU A 191 -6.15 11.11 4.09
C LEU A 191 -6.80 12.18 3.20
N PRO A 192 -6.56 13.48 3.49
CA PRO A 192 -6.97 14.56 2.58
C PRO A 192 -6.06 14.62 1.36
N LEU A 193 -6.64 14.92 0.20
CA LEU A 193 -5.89 15.30 -0.98
C LEU A 193 -5.19 16.64 -0.77
N ILE A 194 -3.98 16.76 -1.30
CA ILE A 194 -3.17 17.96 -1.32
C ILE A 194 -3.07 18.44 -2.77
N LEU A 195 -2.99 19.76 -3.01
CA LEU A 195 -2.74 20.29 -4.34
C LEU A 195 -1.40 19.75 -4.87
N THR A 196 -1.40 19.23 -6.09
CA THR A 196 -0.19 18.67 -6.73
C THR A 196 0.99 19.65 -6.71
N LYS A 197 0.70 20.95 -6.90
CA LYS A 197 1.73 21.99 -6.82
C LYS A 197 2.32 22.13 -5.42
N GLU A 198 1.50 22.13 -4.37
CA GLU A 198 1.97 22.19 -2.97
C GLU A 198 2.79 20.94 -2.63
N CYS A 199 2.32 19.78 -3.07
CA CYS A 199 3.04 18.52 -2.92
C CYS A 199 4.41 18.57 -3.60
N ALA A 200 4.49 19.11 -4.83
CA ALA A 200 5.76 19.26 -5.53
C ALA A 200 6.75 20.18 -4.77
N GLU A 201 6.24 21.25 -4.16
CA GLU A 201 7.06 22.16 -3.33
C GLU A 201 7.60 21.44 -2.07
N MET A 202 6.86 20.48 -1.49
CA MET A 202 7.30 19.67 -0.34
C MET A 202 8.47 18.71 -0.68
N TYR A 203 8.58 18.31 -1.95
CA TYR A 203 9.61 17.37 -2.41
C TYR A 203 10.85 18.04 -3.06
N VAL A 204 10.91 19.38 -3.13
CA VAL A 204 12.03 20.12 -3.76
C VAL A 204 13.40 19.77 -3.13
N ASP A 205 13.45 19.60 -1.81
CA ASP A 205 14.67 19.30 -1.06
C ASP A 205 14.87 17.81 -0.76
N TYR A 206 14.04 16.95 -1.36
CA TYR A 206 14.18 15.50 -1.21
C TYR A 206 15.40 14.99 -1.99
N ASP A 207 16.31 14.28 -1.30
CA ASP A 207 17.61 13.84 -1.84
C ASP A 207 17.52 12.80 -2.99
N ASN A 208 16.34 12.55 -3.52
CA ASN A 208 16.14 11.67 -4.68
C ASN A 208 15.71 12.49 -5.91
N PRO A 209 16.67 13.00 -6.72
CA PRO A 209 16.39 13.84 -7.88
C PRO A 209 15.64 13.11 -9.02
N ASP A 210 15.52 11.78 -8.93
CA ASP A 210 14.82 10.98 -9.91
C ASP A 210 13.29 10.93 -9.66
N ASN A 211 12.84 11.24 -8.44
CA ASN A 211 11.42 11.26 -8.05
C ASN A 211 10.90 12.70 -8.04
N GLU A 212 10.25 13.11 -9.11
CA GLU A 212 9.61 14.41 -9.26
C GLU A 212 8.08 14.25 -9.22
N VAL A 213 7.39 15.06 -8.40
CA VAL A 213 5.94 15.15 -8.42
C VAL A 213 5.48 15.85 -9.69
N ARG A 214 4.71 15.17 -10.51
CA ARG A 214 4.30 15.57 -11.86
C ARG A 214 2.80 15.80 -11.94
N GLU A 215 2.32 16.32 -13.07
CA GLU A 215 0.88 16.56 -13.33
C GLU A 215 0.05 15.26 -13.38
N ASP A 216 0.67 14.11 -13.67
CA ASP A 216 0.06 12.79 -13.65
C ASP A 216 0.05 12.15 -12.26
N ASN A 217 0.47 12.89 -11.23
CA ASN A 217 0.40 12.48 -9.83
C ASN A 217 -0.68 13.26 -9.08
N ILE A 218 -1.20 12.64 -8.03
CA ILE A 218 -1.98 13.26 -6.96
C ILE A 218 -1.35 12.90 -5.64
N CYS A 219 -1.49 13.77 -4.63
CA CYS A 219 -0.89 13.57 -3.33
C CYS A 219 -1.95 13.55 -2.24
N ALA A 220 -1.72 12.77 -1.20
CA ALA A 220 -2.54 12.76 0.00
C ALA A 220 -1.68 12.57 1.24
N GLY A 221 -2.00 13.29 2.32
CA GLY A 221 -1.25 13.22 3.56
C GLY A 221 -1.69 14.26 4.57
N LEU A 222 -1.06 14.24 5.73
CA LEU A 222 -1.19 15.24 6.80
C LEU A 222 0.12 15.98 6.94
N GLU A 223 0.06 17.30 7.15
CA GLU A 223 1.26 18.13 7.36
C GLU A 223 2.09 17.65 8.55
N GLU A 224 1.40 17.24 9.63
CA GLU A 224 2.01 16.68 10.82
C GLU A 224 2.50 15.23 10.67
N GLY A 225 2.26 14.58 9.52
CA GLY A 225 2.57 13.18 9.29
C GLY A 225 1.73 12.21 10.12
N GLY A 226 2.29 11.04 10.43
CA GLY A 226 1.67 10.02 11.29
C GLY A 226 0.61 9.15 10.62
N LYS A 227 0.29 9.44 9.35
CA LYS A 227 -0.61 8.62 8.50
C LYS A 227 -0.07 8.57 7.09
N ASP A 228 0.02 7.37 6.52
CA ASP A 228 0.50 7.17 5.14
C ASP A 228 0.23 5.75 4.64
N SER A 229 0.31 5.56 3.31
CA SER A 229 0.61 4.27 2.67
C SER A 229 2.09 3.93 2.84
N CYS A 230 2.45 2.65 2.74
CA CYS A 230 3.84 2.24 2.93
C CYS A 230 4.22 1.10 1.97
N ASN A 231 5.47 0.65 2.02
CA ASN A 231 5.98 -0.44 1.20
C ASN A 231 5.08 -1.68 1.29
N GLY A 232 4.65 -2.18 0.15
CA GLY A 232 3.67 -3.26 0.03
C GLY A 232 2.25 -2.79 -0.30
N ASP A 233 1.90 -1.50 -0.09
CA ASP A 233 0.64 -0.92 -0.57
C ASP A 233 0.72 -0.52 -2.06
N SER A 234 1.91 -0.47 -2.63
CA SER A 234 2.19 -0.15 -4.05
C SER A 234 1.16 -0.72 -5.01
N GLY A 235 0.66 0.10 -5.93
CA GLY A 235 -0.37 -0.28 -6.90
C GLY A 235 -1.76 -0.45 -6.32
N GLY A 236 -1.90 -0.41 -5.00
CA GLY A 236 -3.18 -0.48 -4.29
C GLY A 236 -4.04 0.77 -4.51
N PRO A 237 -5.35 0.68 -4.17
CA PRO A 237 -6.29 1.75 -4.44
C PRO A 237 -6.19 2.92 -3.46
N MET A 238 -6.31 4.13 -3.99
CA MET A 238 -6.81 5.30 -3.29
C MET A 238 -8.19 5.64 -3.85
N THR A 239 -9.20 5.68 -3.00
CA THR A 239 -10.59 5.92 -3.39
C THR A 239 -11.13 7.17 -2.75
N CYS A 240 -11.78 8.03 -3.54
CA CYS A 240 -12.43 9.24 -3.07
C CYS A 240 -13.92 9.18 -3.47
N GLY A 241 -14.83 9.32 -2.52
CA GLY A 241 -16.26 9.23 -2.80
C GLY A 241 -16.71 7.88 -3.37
N GLY A 242 -15.96 6.78 -3.11
CA GLY A 242 -16.28 5.43 -3.61
C GLY A 242 -15.80 5.15 -5.04
N LEU A 243 -15.01 6.03 -5.64
CA LEU A 243 -14.44 5.88 -6.98
C LEU A 243 -12.91 5.72 -6.88
N LEU A 244 -12.32 4.90 -7.74
CA LEU A 244 -10.88 4.73 -7.83
C LEU A 244 -10.24 5.99 -8.41
N THR A 245 -9.47 6.69 -7.58
CA THR A 245 -8.94 8.02 -7.88
C THR A 245 -7.43 8.00 -8.06
N GLY A 246 -6.73 7.13 -7.32
CA GLY A 246 -5.28 7.02 -7.41
C GLY A 246 -4.78 5.60 -7.18
N LEU A 247 -3.52 5.37 -7.54
CA LEU A 247 -2.78 4.14 -7.29
C LEU A 247 -1.57 4.48 -6.44
N VAL A 248 -1.32 3.76 -5.36
CA VAL A 248 -0.11 3.94 -4.54
C VAL A 248 1.12 3.79 -5.42
N SER A 249 1.96 4.81 -5.49
CA SER A 249 3.14 4.83 -6.35
C SER A 249 4.43 4.96 -5.55
N TRP A 250 4.70 6.12 -4.96
CA TRP A 250 5.93 6.37 -4.22
C TRP A 250 5.72 7.39 -3.10
N GLY A 251 6.76 7.65 -2.32
CA GLY A 251 6.79 8.64 -1.23
C GLY A 251 8.19 8.71 -0.64
N HIS A 252 8.31 9.34 0.51
CA HIS A 252 9.55 9.37 1.26
C HIS A 252 9.92 7.96 1.77
N ASP A 253 11.23 7.67 1.92
CA ASP A 253 11.72 6.36 2.40
C ASP A 253 11.15 5.97 3.78
N ILE A 254 10.86 6.99 4.61
CA ILE A 254 10.15 6.81 5.88
C ILE A 254 8.68 7.21 5.67
N CYS A 255 7.77 6.25 5.74
CA CYS A 255 6.34 6.49 5.55
C CYS A 255 5.76 7.30 6.72
N GLY A 256 4.87 8.26 6.40
CA GLY A 256 4.20 9.09 7.39
C GLY A 256 5.08 10.11 8.08
N ILE A 257 6.23 10.46 7.52
CA ILE A 257 7.08 11.53 8.02
C ILE A 257 6.41 12.90 7.77
N PRO A 258 6.45 13.86 8.72
CA PRO A 258 5.90 15.19 8.50
C PRO A 258 6.50 15.89 7.28
N GLY A 259 5.64 16.56 6.50
CA GLY A 259 6.05 17.35 5.35
C GLY A 259 6.28 16.56 4.04
N TYR A 260 6.11 15.24 4.04
CA TYR A 260 6.25 14.39 2.85
C TYR A 260 5.01 13.51 2.68
N PRO A 261 3.98 13.98 1.95
CA PRO A 261 2.76 13.20 1.69
C PRO A 261 3.03 12.05 0.72
N GLY A 262 2.22 10.99 0.78
CA GLY A 262 2.26 9.94 -0.22
C GLY A 262 1.91 10.46 -1.63
N VAL A 263 2.58 9.92 -2.65
CA VAL A 263 2.38 10.25 -4.06
C VAL A 263 1.73 9.08 -4.78
N TYR A 264 0.67 9.37 -5.52
CA TYR A 264 -0.21 8.39 -6.17
C TYR A 264 -0.31 8.71 -7.65
N THR A 265 -0.34 7.69 -8.51
CA THR A 265 -0.64 7.87 -9.93
C THR A 265 -2.11 8.26 -10.09
N SER A 266 -2.39 9.35 -10.80
CA SER A 266 -3.75 9.89 -11.02
C SER A 266 -4.54 9.01 -11.99
N VAL A 267 -5.60 8.34 -11.53
CA VAL A 267 -6.49 7.55 -12.41
C VAL A 267 -7.23 8.44 -13.42
N PRO A 268 -7.79 9.61 -13.04
CA PRO A 268 -8.39 10.52 -14.00
C PRO A 268 -7.47 10.96 -15.15
N TYR A 269 -6.20 11.24 -14.86
CA TYR A 269 -5.21 11.61 -15.87
C TYR A 269 -5.03 10.53 -16.95
N TYR A 270 -5.12 9.26 -16.56
CA TYR A 270 -4.92 8.11 -17.43
C TYR A 270 -6.21 7.49 -17.98
N ALA A 271 -7.36 8.16 -17.87
CA ALA A 271 -8.65 7.61 -18.29
C ALA A 271 -8.65 7.10 -19.76
N ASP A 272 -8.10 7.88 -20.68
CA ASP A 272 -8.01 7.52 -22.11
C ASP A 272 -7.06 6.35 -22.34
N TRP A 273 -5.92 6.31 -21.65
CA TRP A 273 -4.98 5.20 -21.73
C TRP A 273 -5.59 3.91 -21.21
N ILE A 274 -6.29 3.96 -20.07
CA ILE A 274 -6.98 2.81 -19.49
C ILE A 274 -8.03 2.29 -20.47
N ALA A 275 -8.89 3.17 -21.00
CA ALA A 275 -9.93 2.78 -21.96
C ALA A 275 -9.36 2.14 -23.23
N GLY A 276 -8.31 2.74 -23.82
CA GLY A 276 -7.62 2.23 -24.98
C GLY A 276 -6.98 0.87 -24.76
N THR A 277 -6.32 0.69 -23.61
CA THR A 277 -5.67 -0.57 -23.20
C THR A 277 -6.68 -1.69 -23.01
N LEU A 278 -7.81 -1.40 -22.33
CA LEU A 278 -8.90 -2.37 -22.16
C LEU A 278 -9.48 -2.80 -23.52
N ALA A 279 -9.74 -1.84 -24.41
CA ALA A 279 -10.26 -2.15 -25.74
C ALA A 279 -9.30 -3.07 -26.53
N ALA A 280 -8.01 -2.80 -26.50
CA ALA A 280 -6.98 -3.64 -27.12
C ALA A 280 -6.93 -5.04 -26.50
N SER A 281 -6.97 -5.14 -25.19
CA SER A 281 -6.97 -6.40 -24.44
C SER A 281 -8.19 -7.28 -24.81
N TYR A 282 -9.38 -6.69 -24.91
CA TYR A 282 -10.58 -7.41 -25.32
C TYR A 282 -10.54 -7.86 -26.78
N ALA A 283 -9.94 -7.05 -27.67
CA ALA A 283 -9.74 -7.43 -29.07
C ALA A 283 -8.83 -8.66 -29.19
N GLU A 284 -7.72 -8.73 -28.45
CA GLU A 284 -6.84 -9.90 -28.40
C GLU A 284 -7.60 -11.16 -27.93
N LEU A 285 -8.40 -11.05 -26.86
CA LEU A 285 -9.21 -12.16 -26.35
C LEU A 285 -10.21 -12.70 -27.37
N SER A 286 -10.78 -11.80 -28.18
CA SER A 286 -11.74 -12.17 -29.22
C SER A 286 -11.05 -12.92 -30.37
N LEU A 287 -9.85 -12.48 -30.76
CA LEU A 287 -9.05 -13.12 -31.80
C LEU A 287 -8.57 -14.53 -31.38
N ASN A 288 -8.13 -14.69 -30.14
CA ASN A 288 -7.66 -15.97 -29.60
C ASN A 288 -8.78 -17.02 -29.51
N ARG A 289 -10.06 -16.60 -29.38
CA ARG A 289 -11.22 -17.50 -29.40
C ARG A 289 -11.61 -18.00 -30.80
N LEU A 290 -11.15 -17.33 -31.83
CA LEU A 290 -11.43 -17.67 -33.25
C LEU A 290 -10.37 -18.57 -33.88
N GLN A 291 -9.26 -18.80 -33.18
CA GLN A 291 -8.24 -19.76 -33.61
C GLN A 291 -8.62 -21.15 -33.09
N PRO A 292 -8.78 -22.16 -33.97
CA PRO A 292 -9.22 -23.52 -33.60
C PRO A 292 -8.18 -24.29 -32.79
#